data_8808224fbf527b70e401caf2382712d8
#
_entry.id   8808224fbf527b70e401caf2382712d8
#
_cell.length_a   1.000
_cell.length_b   1.000
_cell.length_c   1.000
_cell.angle_alpha   90.00
_cell.angle_beta   90.00
_cell.angle_gamma   90.00
#
_symmetry.space_group_name_H-M   'P 1'
#
loop_
_entity.id
_entity.type
_entity.pdbx_description
1 polymer ?
#
loop_
_entity_poly.entity_id
_entity_poly.type
_entity_poly.pdbx_seq_one_letter_code
_entity_poly.pdbx_strand_id
1 'polypeptide(L)'
;MKRPTRRDFLRSAAAGSLAVPAMLRAHELEGQAQPAPGDRIRIALIGAGGQGSSDTRSALRVPGVELRAVADIYDGRLARAKEVWGSQVVTTRDYREVLARSDVQAVIIGTPDHWHARIATEAMAAGKDVYVEKPMVQKIDEGHGVVAAAAQHTRILQVGSQRVSSIVYAKARELFRSGAIGELNMVEAWINRNSAIGAWQYTIPPDASPQTVDWDRFLGHAPKRPFEPTRLFRWRNYRDYGTGIPGDLFVHLFSGIHYVLDAIGPTRVMATGGLRFWNDGRDVPDVMLGLYDYPKTASHPAFTMSLRVNFADGSGESQGFRFIGDSGVLTIGGPGVTLSRKPRPKEPGYSIDTFPLALQQQILEEYRTKYPPQNSVSSTSDEVYSPPSGYSDQYDHFVTFVNAVRSRTPVIEDATFGFRAAAPALLTNDSYFERAAITWDPEGMRRIRT
;
A
#
# COMPACT_ATOMS: atom_id res chain seq x y z
N MET A 1 5.05 -38.49 5.54
CA MET A 1 5.95 -37.33 5.63
C MET A 1 5.54 -36.48 6.83
N LYS A 2 6.46 -36.15 7.73
CA LYS A 2 6.17 -35.27 8.89
C LYS A 2 5.94 -33.84 8.38
N ARG A 3 4.87 -33.19 8.85
CA ARG A 3 4.61 -31.75 8.57
C ARG A 3 5.79 -30.93 9.13
N PRO A 4 6.33 -29.97 8.37
CA PRO A 4 7.39 -29.12 8.88
C PRO A 4 6.91 -28.38 10.13
N THR A 5 7.78 -28.29 11.12
CA THR A 5 7.46 -27.62 12.38
C THR A 5 7.77 -26.13 12.28
N ARG A 6 7.21 -25.32 13.20
CA ARG A 6 7.53 -23.89 13.36
C ARG A 6 9.05 -23.64 13.41
N ARG A 7 9.82 -24.59 13.91
CA ARG A 7 11.28 -24.53 14.03
C ARG A 7 11.98 -24.73 12.68
N ASP A 8 11.39 -25.56 11.80
CA ASP A 8 11.92 -25.82 10.45
C ASP A 8 11.66 -24.63 9.53
N PHE A 9 10.50 -23.98 9.68
CA PHE A 9 10.18 -22.71 9.00
C PHE A 9 11.18 -21.59 9.36
N LEU A 10 11.50 -21.44 10.64
CA LEU A 10 12.45 -20.43 11.13
C LEU A 10 13.91 -20.70 10.69
N ARG A 11 14.30 -21.96 10.55
CA ARG A 11 15.65 -22.36 10.10
C ARG A 11 15.86 -22.12 8.61
N SER A 12 14.85 -22.34 7.78
CA SER A 12 14.91 -22.07 6.34
C SER A 12 14.97 -20.57 6.01
N ALA A 13 14.37 -19.72 6.85
CA ALA A 13 14.44 -18.27 6.72
C ALA A 13 15.80 -17.67 7.06
N ALA A 14 16.62 -18.37 7.84
CA ALA A 14 17.93 -17.86 8.33
C ALA A 14 19.06 -17.91 7.28
N ALA A 15 18.87 -18.54 6.14
CA ALA A 15 19.93 -18.75 5.14
C ALA A 15 19.98 -17.70 4.01
N GLY A 16 19.11 -16.69 4.00
CA GLY A 16 18.99 -15.85 2.81
C GLY A 16 18.60 -14.39 2.95
N SER A 17 18.83 -13.66 4.03
CA SER A 17 18.93 -12.20 3.98
C SER A 17 19.05 -11.53 5.35
N LEU A 18 19.84 -10.48 5.46
CA LEU A 18 20.05 -9.66 6.67
C LEU A 18 18.82 -8.81 7.08
N ALA A 19 17.74 -8.78 6.30
CA ALA A 19 16.52 -8.01 6.58
C ALA A 19 15.45 -8.79 7.36
N VAL A 20 15.44 -10.13 7.30
CA VAL A 20 14.48 -10.99 7.99
C VAL A 20 14.60 -11.00 9.52
N PRO A 21 15.80 -10.84 10.14
CA PRO A 21 15.91 -10.83 11.59
C PRO A 21 15.19 -9.69 12.31
N ALA A 22 14.97 -8.54 11.65
CA ALA A 22 14.29 -7.40 12.27
C ALA A 22 12.77 -7.62 12.36
N MET A 23 12.16 -8.26 11.35
CA MET A 23 10.71 -8.51 11.31
C MET A 23 10.26 -9.60 12.29
N LEU A 24 11.07 -10.64 12.50
CA LEU A 24 10.76 -11.72 13.46
C LEU A 24 10.85 -11.25 14.93
N ARG A 25 11.61 -10.19 15.20
CA ARG A 25 11.70 -9.60 16.54
C ARG A 25 10.50 -8.73 16.93
N ALA A 26 9.71 -8.27 15.98
CA ALA A 26 8.56 -7.42 16.27
C ALA A 26 7.50 -8.14 17.16
N HIS A 27 7.28 -9.42 16.94
CA HIS A 27 6.34 -10.22 17.76
C HIS A 27 6.85 -10.54 19.18
N GLU A 28 8.16 -10.46 19.42
CA GLU A 28 8.76 -10.69 20.75
C GLU A 28 8.71 -9.43 21.64
N LEU A 29 8.38 -8.26 21.08
CA LEU A 29 8.41 -6.99 21.81
C LEU A 29 7.19 -6.75 22.71
N GLU A 30 6.11 -7.49 22.54
CA GLU A 30 4.89 -7.35 23.39
C GLU A 30 5.12 -7.66 24.90
N GLY A 31 6.24 -8.27 25.24
CA GLY A 31 6.62 -8.59 26.64
C GLY A 31 7.86 -7.85 27.17
N GLN A 32 8.42 -6.88 26.43
CA GLN A 32 9.63 -6.18 26.87
C GLN A 32 9.34 -5.09 27.92
N ALA A 33 10.28 -4.94 28.87
CA ALA A 33 10.27 -3.86 29.86
C ALA A 33 10.11 -2.48 29.17
N GLN A 34 9.31 -1.60 29.77
CA GLN A 34 9.14 -0.23 29.29
C GLN A 34 10.52 0.44 29.14
N PRO A 35 10.82 1.06 27.98
CA PRO A 35 12.08 1.77 27.79
C PRO A 35 12.29 2.84 28.86
N ALA A 36 13.55 3.14 29.16
CA ALA A 36 13.88 4.22 30.08
C ALA A 36 13.22 5.55 29.67
N PRO A 37 12.91 6.46 30.60
CA PRO A 37 12.24 7.73 30.28
C PRO A 37 12.91 8.53 29.15
N GLY A 38 14.24 8.42 28.97
CA GLY A 38 15.00 9.06 27.89
C GLY A 38 14.80 8.42 26.50
N ASP A 39 14.38 7.15 26.44
CA ASP A 39 14.20 6.40 25.19
C ASP A 39 12.76 6.43 24.66
N ARG A 40 11.89 7.20 25.32
CA ARG A 40 10.50 7.34 24.93
C ARG A 40 10.38 8.22 23.69
N ILE A 41 9.59 7.75 22.72
CA ILE A 41 9.26 8.52 21.51
C ILE A 41 7.91 9.24 21.75
N ARG A 42 7.98 10.55 21.75
CA ARG A 42 6.80 11.41 21.93
C ARG A 42 6.25 11.81 20.58
N ILE A 43 5.03 11.33 20.31
CA ILE A 43 4.36 11.54 19.03
C ILE A 43 3.19 12.54 19.18
N ALA A 44 2.77 13.06 18.03
CA ALA A 44 1.50 13.76 17.91
C ALA A 44 0.72 13.26 16.69
N LEU A 45 -0.61 13.38 16.77
CA LEU A 45 -1.52 13.05 15.67
C LEU A 45 -1.99 14.35 15.01
N ILE A 46 -1.92 14.38 13.67
CA ILE A 46 -2.51 15.46 12.86
C ILE A 46 -3.54 14.83 11.93
N GLY A 47 -4.83 15.12 12.19
CA GLY A 47 -5.95 14.47 11.53
C GLY A 47 -6.47 13.26 12.32
N ALA A 48 -7.34 13.51 13.31
CA ALA A 48 -7.90 12.51 14.23
C ALA A 48 -9.15 11.80 13.67
N GLY A 49 -9.19 11.60 12.33
CA GLY A 49 -10.19 10.77 11.66
C GLY A 49 -10.01 9.29 11.97
N GLY A 50 -10.82 8.43 11.33
CA GLY A 50 -10.82 6.98 11.57
C GLY A 50 -9.44 6.36 11.41
N GLN A 51 -8.74 6.64 10.28
CA GLN A 51 -7.42 6.08 10.01
C GLN A 51 -6.36 6.64 10.96
N GLY A 52 -6.21 7.97 11.10
CA GLY A 52 -5.22 8.55 12.00
C GLY A 52 -5.39 8.09 13.45
N SER A 53 -6.63 7.92 13.91
CA SER A 53 -6.90 7.34 15.24
C SER A 53 -6.53 5.85 15.32
N SER A 54 -6.69 5.08 14.26
CA SER A 54 -6.26 3.68 14.19
C SER A 54 -4.73 3.56 14.24
N ASP A 55 -4.06 4.40 13.46
CA ASP A 55 -2.60 4.49 13.41
C ASP A 55 -2.02 4.85 14.79
N THR A 56 -2.61 5.86 15.43
CA THR A 56 -2.20 6.26 16.78
C THR A 56 -2.36 5.13 17.79
N ARG A 57 -3.49 4.38 17.74
CA ARG A 57 -3.66 3.20 18.61
C ARG A 57 -2.59 2.14 18.36
N SER A 58 -2.23 1.89 17.09
CA SER A 58 -1.17 0.94 16.73
C SER A 58 0.21 1.41 17.20
N ALA A 59 0.51 2.71 17.03
CA ALA A 59 1.75 3.31 17.50
C ALA A 59 1.91 3.23 19.02
N LEU A 60 0.83 3.48 19.77
CA LEU A 60 0.83 3.44 21.25
C LEU A 60 0.97 2.02 21.83
N ARG A 61 0.77 0.97 21.04
CA ARG A 61 1.10 -0.41 21.43
C ARG A 61 2.61 -0.68 21.40
N VAL A 62 3.37 0.12 20.66
CA VAL A 62 4.83 -0.03 20.61
C VAL A 62 5.44 0.49 21.92
N PRO A 63 6.25 -0.31 22.64
CA PRO A 63 6.80 0.09 23.93
C PRO A 63 7.55 1.42 23.89
N GLY A 64 7.23 2.32 24.81
CA GLY A 64 7.87 3.63 24.95
C GLY A 64 7.36 4.70 24.00
N VAL A 65 6.23 4.50 23.32
CA VAL A 65 5.58 5.57 22.53
C VAL A 65 4.55 6.29 23.40
N GLU A 66 4.57 7.63 23.35
CA GLU A 66 3.66 8.49 24.11
C GLU A 66 3.01 9.52 23.20
N LEU A 67 1.66 9.67 23.28
CA LEU A 67 0.94 10.74 22.60
C LEU A 67 0.95 12.03 23.42
N ARG A 68 1.38 13.13 22.82
CA ARG A 68 1.49 14.45 23.49
C ARG A 68 0.44 15.45 22.99
N ALA A 69 0.09 15.40 21.72
CA ALA A 69 -0.83 16.37 21.13
C ALA A 69 -1.65 15.74 20.00
N VAL A 70 -2.82 16.32 19.75
CA VAL A 70 -3.69 15.99 18.63
C VAL A 70 -4.16 17.29 17.96
N ALA A 71 -4.01 17.37 16.65
CA ALA A 71 -4.60 18.44 15.85
C ALA A 71 -5.71 17.89 14.94
N ASP A 72 -6.87 18.51 14.94
CA ASP A 72 -7.95 18.25 13.97
C ASP A 72 -8.79 19.52 13.81
N ILE A 73 -9.36 19.74 12.67
CA ILE A 73 -10.17 20.94 12.37
C ILE A 73 -11.62 20.82 12.85
N TYR A 74 -12.03 19.66 13.37
CA TYR A 74 -13.37 19.41 13.91
C TYR A 74 -13.33 19.14 15.42
N ASP A 75 -14.05 19.98 16.19
CA ASP A 75 -14.07 19.95 17.67
C ASP A 75 -14.48 18.61 18.24
N GLY A 76 -15.44 17.92 17.62
CA GLY A 76 -15.89 16.61 18.08
C GLY A 76 -14.77 15.57 18.12
N ARG A 77 -13.81 15.62 17.17
CA ARG A 77 -12.63 14.75 17.17
C ARG A 77 -11.62 15.16 18.24
N LEU A 78 -11.46 16.45 18.50
CA LEU A 78 -10.60 16.95 19.59
C LEU A 78 -11.14 16.55 20.97
N ALA A 79 -12.45 16.65 21.19
CA ALA A 79 -13.10 16.15 22.39
C ALA A 79 -12.90 14.64 22.54
N ARG A 80 -13.13 13.88 21.46
CA ARG A 80 -12.95 12.42 21.46
C ARG A 80 -11.51 12.00 21.74
N ALA A 81 -10.53 12.77 21.27
CA ALA A 81 -9.11 12.51 21.56
C ALA A 81 -8.83 12.55 23.08
N LYS A 82 -9.40 13.53 23.81
CA LYS A 82 -9.27 13.60 25.27
C LYS A 82 -9.98 12.47 26.00
N GLU A 83 -11.13 12.04 25.51
CA GLU A 83 -11.85 10.89 26.08
C GLU A 83 -11.05 9.58 25.93
N VAL A 84 -10.41 9.37 24.76
CA VAL A 84 -9.71 8.11 24.44
C VAL A 84 -8.31 8.08 25.04
N TRP A 85 -7.57 9.20 24.97
CA TRP A 85 -6.15 9.25 25.30
C TRP A 85 -5.84 10.06 26.58
N GLY A 86 -6.88 10.61 27.22
CA GLY A 86 -6.75 11.31 28.49
C GLY A 86 -6.72 12.84 28.35
N SER A 87 -7.14 13.52 29.41
CA SER A 87 -7.27 14.99 29.45
C SER A 87 -5.93 15.73 29.33
N GLN A 88 -4.80 15.06 29.60
CA GLN A 88 -3.44 15.61 29.50
C GLN A 88 -2.98 15.78 28.06
N VAL A 89 -3.63 15.15 27.07
CA VAL A 89 -3.30 15.32 25.66
C VAL A 89 -3.71 16.72 25.21
N VAL A 90 -2.76 17.47 24.69
CA VAL A 90 -3.02 18.81 24.16
C VAL A 90 -3.79 18.69 22.85
N THR A 91 -4.87 19.45 22.70
CA THR A 91 -5.69 19.45 21.48
C THR A 91 -5.73 20.85 20.87
N THR A 92 -5.65 20.94 19.55
CA THR A 92 -5.70 22.22 18.80
C THR A 92 -6.35 22.03 17.43
N ARG A 93 -6.88 23.13 16.85
CA ARG A 93 -7.31 23.14 15.44
C ARG A 93 -6.17 23.45 14.48
N ASP A 94 -5.02 23.96 14.95
CA ASP A 94 -3.87 24.30 14.11
C ASP A 94 -2.71 23.30 14.28
N TYR A 95 -2.45 22.49 13.28
CA TYR A 95 -1.33 21.56 13.31
C TYR A 95 0.05 22.22 13.48
N ARG A 96 0.19 23.51 13.12
CA ARG A 96 1.46 24.24 13.31
C ARG A 96 1.81 24.44 14.77
N GLU A 97 0.80 24.56 15.64
CA GLU A 97 1.03 24.57 17.10
C GLU A 97 1.62 23.23 17.57
N VAL A 98 1.23 22.10 16.95
CA VAL A 98 1.82 20.79 17.21
C VAL A 98 3.27 20.76 16.74
N LEU A 99 3.55 21.26 15.53
CA LEU A 99 4.91 21.29 14.96
C LEU A 99 5.86 22.17 15.77
N ALA A 100 5.37 23.26 16.39
CA ALA A 100 6.16 24.16 17.22
C ALA A 100 6.56 23.56 18.58
N ARG A 101 5.97 22.43 19.00
CA ARG A 101 6.24 21.82 20.31
C ARG A 101 7.62 21.14 20.34
N SER A 102 8.43 21.50 21.32
CA SER A 102 9.74 20.86 21.56
C SER A 102 9.63 19.45 22.16
N ASP A 103 8.48 19.14 22.82
CA ASP A 103 8.22 17.83 23.41
C ASP A 103 7.56 16.82 22.44
N VAL A 104 7.47 17.13 21.14
CA VAL A 104 7.03 16.22 20.07
C VAL A 104 8.23 15.90 19.18
N GLN A 105 8.54 14.64 18.98
CA GLN A 105 9.66 14.14 18.17
C GLN A 105 9.20 13.66 16.79
N ALA A 106 8.03 13.04 16.73
CA ALA A 106 7.47 12.54 15.47
C ALA A 106 5.97 12.84 15.36
N VAL A 107 5.47 12.89 14.13
CA VAL A 107 4.05 13.13 13.85
C VAL A 107 3.46 12.01 13.00
N ILE A 108 2.20 11.68 13.29
CA ILE A 108 1.35 10.84 12.44
C ILE A 108 0.41 11.79 11.70
N ILE A 109 0.45 11.75 10.36
CA ILE A 109 -0.38 12.59 9.49
C ILE A 109 -1.46 11.71 8.86
N GLY A 110 -2.70 11.82 9.34
CA GLY A 110 -3.89 11.12 8.87
C GLY A 110 -4.99 12.08 8.39
N THR A 111 -4.57 13.20 7.78
CA THR A 111 -5.44 14.19 7.15
C THR A 111 -6.01 13.69 5.82
N PRO A 112 -6.93 14.43 5.15
CA PRO A 112 -7.21 14.21 3.73
C PRO A 112 -5.96 14.41 2.84
N ASP A 113 -5.95 13.76 1.67
CA ASP A 113 -4.77 13.64 0.78
C ASP A 113 -4.14 14.99 0.42
N HIS A 114 -4.96 16.01 0.16
CA HIS A 114 -4.50 17.35 -0.24
C HIS A 114 -3.65 18.09 0.82
N TRP A 115 -3.57 17.56 2.04
CA TRP A 115 -2.73 18.11 3.08
C TRP A 115 -1.44 17.32 3.32
N HIS A 116 -1.31 16.09 2.80
CA HIS A 116 -0.22 15.20 3.12
C HIS A 116 1.16 15.80 2.80
N ALA A 117 1.37 16.20 1.55
CA ALA A 117 2.66 16.74 1.10
C ALA A 117 3.09 17.98 1.90
N ARG A 118 2.16 18.90 2.11
CA ARG A 118 2.43 20.15 2.82
C ARG A 118 2.78 19.91 4.27
N ILE A 119 1.94 19.16 5.00
CA ILE A 119 2.19 18.94 6.43
C ILE A 119 3.46 18.10 6.63
N ALA A 120 3.72 17.10 5.79
CA ALA A 120 4.94 16.28 5.86
C ALA A 120 6.19 17.14 5.68
N THR A 121 6.20 18.04 4.68
CA THR A 121 7.32 18.95 4.41
C THR A 121 7.52 19.95 5.56
N GLU A 122 6.45 20.58 6.04
CA GLU A 122 6.51 21.53 7.18
C GLU A 122 6.96 20.82 8.47
N ALA A 123 6.54 19.58 8.69
CA ALA A 123 6.95 18.78 9.86
C ALA A 123 8.44 18.44 9.82
N MET A 124 8.96 17.98 8.69
CA MET A 124 10.39 17.71 8.53
C MET A 124 11.23 18.98 8.70
N ALA A 125 10.79 20.10 8.16
CA ALA A 125 11.45 21.40 8.36
C ALA A 125 11.44 21.85 9.84
N ALA A 126 10.39 21.50 10.60
CA ALA A 126 10.31 21.71 12.05
C ALA A 126 11.09 20.65 12.87
N GLY A 127 11.88 19.79 12.22
CA GLY A 127 12.73 18.79 12.86
C GLY A 127 11.96 17.55 13.36
N LYS A 128 10.75 17.30 12.88
CA LYS A 128 9.95 16.11 13.25
C LYS A 128 10.19 14.96 12.29
N ASP A 129 10.23 13.74 12.80
CA ASP A 129 10.09 12.55 11.99
C ASP A 129 8.61 12.35 11.63
N VAL A 130 8.34 11.73 10.48
CA VAL A 130 7.01 11.73 9.88
C VAL A 130 6.54 10.33 9.54
N TYR A 131 5.38 9.96 10.05
CA TYR A 131 4.53 8.93 9.47
C TYR A 131 3.41 9.65 8.72
N VAL A 132 3.30 9.44 7.42
CA VAL A 132 2.24 10.06 6.61
C VAL A 132 1.40 8.97 5.97
N GLU A 133 0.07 9.08 6.11
CA GLU A 133 -0.84 8.16 5.43
C GLU A 133 -0.69 8.23 3.90
N LYS A 134 -1.02 7.12 3.27
CA LYS A 134 -1.04 7.00 1.81
C LYS A 134 -2.30 7.69 1.22
N PRO A 135 -2.24 8.19 0.00
CA PRO A 135 -1.05 8.39 -0.81
C PRO A 135 -0.18 9.50 -0.24
N MET A 136 1.14 9.36 -0.34
CA MET A 136 2.06 10.36 0.19
C MET A 136 1.79 11.78 -0.32
N VAL A 137 1.26 11.89 -1.52
CA VAL A 137 0.95 13.16 -2.21
C VAL A 137 -0.39 13.08 -2.92
N GLN A 138 -1.09 14.20 -3.06
CA GLN A 138 -2.32 14.30 -3.87
C GLN A 138 -2.01 14.47 -5.36
N LYS A 139 -0.92 15.17 -5.69
CA LYS A 139 -0.51 15.48 -7.06
C LYS A 139 0.91 14.99 -7.33
N ILE A 140 1.18 14.60 -8.57
CA ILE A 140 2.48 14.05 -8.97
C ILE A 140 3.61 15.08 -8.78
N ASP A 141 3.34 16.35 -9.05
CA ASP A 141 4.32 17.44 -8.94
C ASP A 141 4.77 17.73 -7.49
N GLU A 142 4.01 17.29 -6.49
CA GLU A 142 4.39 17.42 -5.08
C GLU A 142 5.47 16.40 -4.66
N GLY A 143 5.57 15.27 -5.37
CA GLY A 143 6.35 14.11 -4.92
C GLY A 143 7.84 14.40 -4.75
N HIS A 144 8.47 15.04 -5.74
CA HIS A 144 9.88 15.42 -5.67
C HIS A 144 10.18 16.37 -4.51
N GLY A 145 9.23 17.26 -4.17
CA GLY A 145 9.36 18.19 -3.05
C GLY A 145 9.43 17.47 -1.71
N VAL A 146 8.57 16.46 -1.51
CA VAL A 146 8.58 15.63 -0.28
C VAL A 146 9.86 14.80 -0.17
N VAL A 147 10.31 14.16 -1.28
CA VAL A 147 11.56 13.40 -1.33
C VAL A 147 12.76 14.30 -0.99
N ALA A 148 12.84 15.49 -1.59
CA ALA A 148 13.89 16.45 -1.32
C ALA A 148 13.88 16.94 0.14
N ALA A 149 12.72 17.21 0.72
CA ALA A 149 12.59 17.65 2.10
C ALA A 149 13.08 16.58 3.10
N ALA A 150 12.73 15.30 2.85
CA ALA A 150 13.20 14.20 3.70
C ALA A 150 14.73 14.09 3.71
N ALA A 151 15.36 14.21 2.55
CA ALA A 151 16.82 14.21 2.40
C ALA A 151 17.46 15.46 3.04
N GLN A 152 16.94 16.65 2.74
CA GLN A 152 17.46 17.93 3.22
C GLN A 152 17.46 18.02 4.75
N HIS A 153 16.37 17.62 5.39
CA HIS A 153 16.20 17.73 6.83
C HIS A 153 16.68 16.48 7.60
N THR A 154 17.14 15.46 6.89
CA THR A 154 17.63 14.19 7.49
C THR A 154 16.61 13.62 8.48
N ARG A 155 15.32 13.64 8.10
CA ARG A 155 14.23 13.09 8.90
C ARG A 155 13.79 11.72 8.37
N ILE A 156 13.36 10.87 9.30
CA ILE A 156 12.68 9.64 8.91
C ILE A 156 11.29 10.04 8.40
N LEU A 157 10.97 9.62 7.18
CA LEU A 157 9.62 9.65 6.65
C LEU A 157 9.23 8.22 6.29
N GLN A 158 8.12 7.73 6.83
CA GLN A 158 7.51 6.46 6.46
C GLN A 158 6.09 6.69 5.97
N VAL A 159 5.76 6.10 4.81
CA VAL A 159 4.42 6.17 4.24
C VAL A 159 3.54 5.03 4.78
N GLY A 160 2.29 5.32 5.08
CA GLY A 160 1.33 4.42 5.74
C GLY A 160 0.73 3.35 4.83
N SER A 161 1.55 2.63 4.07
CA SER A 161 1.13 1.45 3.30
C SER A 161 1.79 0.20 3.88
N GLN A 162 1.11 -0.51 4.73
CA GLN A 162 1.63 -1.55 5.62
C GLN A 162 2.20 -2.79 4.89
N ARG A 163 2.01 -2.91 3.57
CA ARG A 163 2.38 -4.09 2.76
C ARG A 163 3.86 -4.46 2.85
N VAL A 164 4.74 -3.46 2.90
CA VAL A 164 6.19 -3.68 2.99
C VAL A 164 6.65 -4.24 4.34
N SER A 165 5.84 -4.10 5.39
CA SER A 165 6.10 -4.63 6.73
C SER A 165 5.42 -5.98 6.98
N SER A 166 4.63 -6.48 6.03
CA SER A 166 3.87 -7.72 6.17
C SER A 166 4.73 -8.95 5.92
N ILE A 167 4.72 -9.90 6.87
CA ILE A 167 5.38 -11.21 6.69
C ILE A 167 4.78 -12.01 5.52
N VAL A 168 3.53 -11.75 5.16
CA VAL A 168 2.86 -12.37 4.00
C VAL A 168 3.52 -11.90 2.71
N TYR A 169 3.73 -10.60 2.55
CA TYR A 169 4.42 -10.04 1.38
C TYR A 169 5.91 -10.38 1.38
N ALA A 170 6.56 -10.42 2.55
CA ALA A 170 7.93 -10.89 2.67
C ALA A 170 8.08 -12.35 2.19
N LYS A 171 7.12 -13.23 2.52
CA LYS A 171 7.10 -14.60 2.01
C LYS A 171 6.86 -14.68 0.51
N ALA A 172 5.96 -13.87 -0.03
CA ALA A 172 5.75 -13.80 -1.48
C ALA A 172 7.02 -13.35 -2.20
N ARG A 173 7.73 -12.34 -1.68
CA ARG A 173 9.04 -11.87 -2.19
C ARG A 173 10.10 -12.97 -2.15
N GLU A 174 10.20 -13.72 -1.05
CA GLU A 174 11.11 -14.87 -0.92
C GLU A 174 10.84 -15.90 -2.03
N LEU A 175 9.57 -16.31 -2.19
CA LEU A 175 9.17 -17.29 -3.20
C LEU A 175 9.40 -16.78 -4.63
N PHE A 176 9.12 -15.51 -4.90
CA PHE A 176 9.41 -14.91 -6.20
C PHE A 176 10.92 -14.93 -6.49
N ARG A 177 11.74 -14.48 -5.57
CA ARG A 177 13.21 -14.45 -5.71
C ARG A 177 13.84 -15.83 -5.83
N SER A 178 13.23 -16.87 -5.27
CA SER A 178 13.69 -18.25 -5.43
C SER A 178 13.37 -18.85 -6.80
N GLY A 179 12.68 -18.11 -7.69
CA GLY A 179 12.24 -18.60 -9.00
C GLY A 179 11.08 -19.59 -8.93
N ALA A 180 10.31 -19.60 -7.83
CA ALA A 180 9.25 -20.59 -7.59
C ALA A 180 8.14 -20.61 -8.65
N ILE A 181 7.96 -19.51 -9.40
CA ILE A 181 6.96 -19.40 -10.48
C ILE A 181 7.58 -19.38 -11.89
N GLY A 182 8.91 -19.51 -12.01
CA GLY A 182 9.62 -19.32 -13.28
C GLY A 182 9.64 -17.84 -13.72
N GLU A 183 9.60 -17.62 -15.05
CA GLU A 183 9.63 -16.28 -15.63
C GLU A 183 8.28 -15.57 -15.49
N LEU A 184 8.25 -14.49 -14.70
CA LEU A 184 7.06 -13.63 -14.54
C LEU A 184 6.64 -13.02 -15.88
N ASN A 185 5.35 -13.06 -16.21
CA ASN A 185 4.80 -12.47 -17.43
C ASN A 185 3.58 -11.54 -17.18
N MET A 186 2.84 -11.77 -16.10
CA MET A 186 1.65 -10.97 -15.78
C MET A 186 1.47 -10.81 -14.27
N VAL A 187 0.94 -9.66 -13.86
CA VAL A 187 0.46 -9.42 -12.49
C VAL A 187 -0.99 -8.95 -12.54
N GLU A 188 -1.82 -9.51 -11.68
CA GLU A 188 -3.20 -9.07 -11.47
C GLU A 188 -3.38 -8.70 -10.01
N ALA A 189 -4.09 -7.60 -9.73
CA ALA A 189 -4.49 -7.30 -8.37
C ALA A 189 -5.85 -6.59 -8.33
N TRP A 190 -6.56 -6.77 -7.23
CA TRP A 190 -7.90 -6.20 -7.07
C TRP A 190 -8.24 -5.89 -5.61
N ILE A 191 -9.14 -4.90 -5.46
CA ILE A 191 -9.86 -4.62 -4.22
C ILE A 191 -11.31 -4.37 -4.59
N ASN A 192 -12.18 -5.34 -4.32
CA ASN A 192 -13.61 -5.22 -4.55
C ASN A 192 -14.35 -5.00 -3.24
N ARG A 193 -15.35 -4.14 -3.26
CA ARG A 193 -16.18 -3.80 -2.10
C ARG A 193 -17.64 -3.87 -2.47
N ASN A 194 -18.50 -4.15 -1.49
CA ASN A 194 -19.95 -4.22 -1.68
C ASN A 194 -20.69 -3.68 -0.46
N SER A 195 -20.18 -2.62 0.14
CA SER A 195 -20.79 -1.98 1.30
C SER A 195 -20.77 -0.45 1.18
N ALA A 196 -21.71 0.23 1.84
CA ALA A 196 -21.74 1.68 1.88
C ALA A 196 -20.46 2.26 2.53
N ILE A 197 -19.95 1.62 3.59
CA ILE A 197 -18.68 2.01 4.23
C ILE A 197 -17.53 1.82 3.26
N GLY A 198 -17.49 0.70 2.55
CA GLY A 198 -16.50 0.42 1.52
C GLY A 198 -16.48 1.44 0.39
N ALA A 199 -17.64 2.01 0.06
CA ALA A 199 -17.81 3.08 -0.94
C ALA A 199 -17.71 4.50 -0.35
N TRP A 200 -17.10 4.65 0.84
CA TRP A 200 -16.85 5.91 1.54
C TRP A 200 -18.09 6.69 1.97
N GLN A 201 -19.24 5.99 2.20
CA GLN A 201 -20.48 6.57 2.74
C GLN A 201 -20.37 6.72 4.27
N TYR A 202 -19.39 7.50 4.73
CA TYR A 202 -19.14 7.68 6.15
C TYR A 202 -20.20 8.55 6.81
N THR A 203 -20.44 8.30 8.10
CA THR A 203 -21.38 9.06 8.91
C THR A 203 -20.95 10.52 9.05
N ILE A 204 -21.92 11.42 8.91
CA ILE A 204 -21.75 12.85 9.16
C ILE A 204 -22.30 13.13 10.55
N PRO A 205 -21.52 13.70 11.48
CA PRO A 205 -22.01 13.99 12.81
C PRO A 205 -23.06 15.11 12.78
N PRO A 206 -24.12 15.05 13.63
CA PRO A 206 -25.23 15.99 13.57
C PRO A 206 -24.88 17.42 14.02
N ASP A 207 -23.77 17.60 14.75
CA ASP A 207 -23.24 18.89 15.20
C ASP A 207 -22.27 19.55 14.19
N ALA A 208 -22.05 18.91 13.03
CA ALA A 208 -21.18 19.46 11.98
C ALA A 208 -21.71 20.81 11.47
N SER A 209 -20.98 21.87 11.77
CA SER A 209 -21.39 23.26 11.48
C SER A 209 -20.15 24.15 11.28
N PRO A 210 -20.29 25.37 10.73
CA PRO A 210 -19.18 26.33 10.66
C PRO A 210 -18.59 26.72 12.05
N GLN A 211 -19.32 26.52 13.14
CA GLN A 211 -18.86 26.79 14.50
C GLN A 211 -17.97 25.66 15.04
N THR A 212 -18.29 24.41 14.68
CA THR A 212 -17.58 23.22 15.18
C THR A 212 -16.48 22.74 14.24
N VAL A 213 -16.41 23.29 13.02
CA VAL A 213 -15.42 22.93 11.98
C VAL A 213 -14.68 24.17 11.50
N ASP A 214 -13.36 24.12 11.50
CA ASP A 214 -12.52 25.15 10.82
C ASP A 214 -12.47 24.85 9.32
N TRP A 215 -13.51 25.30 8.62
CA TRP A 215 -13.70 25.02 7.21
C TRP A 215 -12.62 25.63 6.31
N ASP A 216 -12.15 26.83 6.64
CA ASP A 216 -11.08 27.49 5.88
C ASP A 216 -9.76 26.73 5.95
N ARG A 217 -9.42 26.18 7.13
CA ARG A 217 -8.27 25.29 7.27
C ARG A 217 -8.46 23.96 6.56
N PHE A 218 -9.69 23.39 6.58
CA PHE A 218 -9.95 22.19 5.78
C PHE A 218 -9.66 22.43 4.31
N LEU A 219 -10.22 23.50 3.74
CA LEU A 219 -10.03 23.83 2.31
C LEU A 219 -8.55 24.07 1.96
N GLY A 220 -7.83 24.82 2.79
CA GLY A 220 -6.43 25.15 2.54
C GLY A 220 -6.23 25.78 1.16
N HIS A 221 -5.56 25.05 0.27
CA HIS A 221 -5.31 25.46 -1.13
C HIS A 221 -6.40 24.95 -2.11
N ALA A 222 -7.35 24.13 -1.65
CA ALA A 222 -8.46 23.70 -2.48
C ALA A 222 -9.41 24.86 -2.81
N PRO A 223 -10.23 24.75 -3.87
CA PRO A 223 -11.18 25.80 -4.26
C PRO A 223 -12.06 26.25 -3.11
N LYS A 224 -12.19 27.55 -2.91
CA LYS A 224 -13.06 28.13 -1.86
C LYS A 224 -14.52 27.83 -2.14
N ARG A 225 -15.21 27.31 -1.13
CA ARG A 225 -16.62 26.88 -1.21
C ARG A 225 -17.33 27.21 0.12
N PRO A 226 -18.65 27.40 0.12
CA PRO A 226 -19.45 27.37 1.34
C PRO A 226 -19.24 26.08 2.11
N PHE A 227 -19.51 26.10 3.40
CA PHE A 227 -19.41 24.93 4.26
C PHE A 227 -20.37 23.82 3.80
N GLU A 228 -19.82 22.64 3.54
CA GLU A 228 -20.54 21.44 3.17
C GLU A 228 -20.03 20.26 4.01
N PRO A 229 -20.78 19.78 5.02
CA PRO A 229 -20.30 18.69 5.89
C PRO A 229 -20.01 17.40 5.13
N THR A 230 -20.77 17.11 4.05
CA THR A 230 -20.53 15.96 3.19
C THR A 230 -19.14 15.99 2.58
N ARG A 231 -18.66 17.16 2.15
CA ARG A 231 -17.32 17.30 1.57
C ARG A 231 -16.20 17.10 2.58
N LEU A 232 -16.44 17.40 3.84
CA LEU A 232 -15.48 17.12 4.90
C LEU A 232 -15.47 15.64 5.30
N PHE A 233 -16.63 15.09 5.68
CA PHE A 233 -16.71 13.74 6.26
C PHE A 233 -16.64 12.62 5.22
N ARG A 234 -16.92 12.94 3.95
CA ARG A 234 -16.78 12.04 2.79
C ARG A 234 -15.80 12.57 1.74
N TRP A 235 -14.74 13.21 2.16
CA TRP A 235 -13.78 13.93 1.33
C TRP A 235 -13.18 13.08 0.20
N ARG A 236 -13.05 11.75 0.39
CA ARG A 236 -12.59 10.81 -0.64
C ARG A 236 -13.45 10.79 -1.90
N ASN A 237 -14.70 11.22 -1.79
CA ASN A 237 -15.61 11.30 -2.91
C ASN A 237 -15.34 12.50 -3.83
N TYR A 238 -14.41 13.40 -3.45
CA TYR A 238 -14.19 14.66 -4.15
C TYR A 238 -12.73 14.85 -4.50
N ARG A 239 -12.45 15.10 -5.79
CA ARG A 239 -11.11 15.33 -6.35
C ARG A 239 -10.39 16.56 -5.77
N ASP A 240 -11.13 17.51 -5.24
CA ASP A 240 -10.56 18.67 -4.56
C ASP A 240 -9.73 18.28 -3.32
N TYR A 241 -10.05 17.14 -2.68
CA TYR A 241 -9.48 16.73 -1.39
C TYR A 241 -8.83 15.36 -1.40
N GLY A 242 -9.31 14.47 -2.27
CA GLY A 242 -8.87 13.08 -2.38
C GLY A 242 -8.39 12.73 -3.76
N THR A 243 -7.90 11.53 -3.90
CA THR A 243 -7.31 10.97 -5.11
C THR A 243 -8.17 9.86 -5.74
N GLY A 244 -9.39 9.66 -5.21
CA GLY A 244 -10.29 8.62 -5.68
C GLY A 244 -9.74 7.20 -5.51
N ILE A 245 -10.30 6.24 -6.24
CA ILE A 245 -9.89 4.83 -6.22
C ILE A 245 -8.38 4.66 -6.43
N PRO A 246 -7.72 5.31 -7.41
CA PRO A 246 -6.31 5.07 -7.62
C PRO A 246 -5.42 5.42 -6.44
N GLY A 247 -5.51 6.64 -5.92
CA GLY A 247 -4.66 7.06 -4.80
C GLY A 247 -5.07 6.44 -3.46
N ASP A 248 -6.36 6.13 -3.23
CA ASP A 248 -6.78 5.49 -1.99
C ASP A 248 -6.53 3.98 -1.98
N LEU A 249 -6.71 3.26 -3.10
CA LEU A 249 -6.67 1.80 -3.15
C LEU A 249 -5.56 1.22 -4.04
N PHE A 250 -5.38 1.72 -5.27
CA PHE A 250 -4.31 1.19 -6.12
C PHE A 250 -2.92 1.43 -5.54
N VAL A 251 -2.72 2.51 -4.77
CA VAL A 251 -1.45 2.75 -4.08
C VAL A 251 -1.03 1.59 -3.17
N HIS A 252 -1.97 0.95 -2.47
CA HIS A 252 -1.68 -0.26 -1.68
C HIS A 252 -1.25 -1.44 -2.57
N LEU A 253 -1.87 -1.55 -3.76
CA LEU A 253 -1.51 -2.60 -4.70
C LEU A 253 -0.11 -2.34 -5.29
N PHE A 254 0.20 -1.09 -5.64
CA PHE A 254 1.54 -0.72 -6.10
C PHE A 254 2.61 -0.96 -5.03
N SER A 255 2.40 -0.53 -3.79
CA SER A 255 3.34 -0.79 -2.69
C SER A 255 3.64 -2.28 -2.55
N GLY A 256 2.59 -3.13 -2.55
CA GLY A 256 2.76 -4.58 -2.44
C GLY A 256 3.53 -5.19 -3.62
N ILE A 257 3.19 -4.80 -4.85
CA ILE A 257 3.83 -5.29 -6.08
C ILE A 257 5.30 -4.83 -6.15
N HIS A 258 5.56 -3.54 -5.91
CA HIS A 258 6.92 -2.99 -5.91
C HIS A 258 7.79 -3.66 -4.84
N TYR A 259 7.25 -3.93 -3.66
CA TYR A 259 7.97 -4.64 -2.61
C TYR A 259 8.31 -6.09 -3.00
N VAL A 260 7.35 -6.83 -3.55
CA VAL A 260 7.56 -8.25 -3.93
C VAL A 260 8.57 -8.38 -5.07
N LEU A 261 8.48 -7.51 -6.07
CA LEU A 261 9.25 -7.60 -7.33
C LEU A 261 10.53 -6.74 -7.35
N ASP A 262 10.78 -5.87 -6.37
CA ASP A 262 11.74 -4.76 -6.46
C ASP A 262 11.51 -3.85 -7.68
N ALA A 263 10.24 -3.66 -8.04
CA ALA A 263 9.88 -2.83 -9.17
C ALA A 263 9.84 -1.34 -8.78
N ILE A 264 10.16 -0.46 -9.73
CA ILE A 264 10.21 0.99 -9.50
C ILE A 264 9.09 1.77 -10.19
N GLY A 265 8.34 1.14 -11.06
CA GLY A 265 7.18 1.71 -11.74
C GLY A 265 7.04 1.26 -13.19
N PRO A 266 5.84 1.47 -13.78
CA PRO A 266 5.55 1.17 -15.17
C PRO A 266 6.13 2.25 -16.10
N THR A 267 6.27 1.93 -17.39
CA THR A 267 6.60 2.91 -18.45
C THR A 267 5.35 3.44 -19.16
N ARG A 268 4.23 2.72 -19.05
CA ARG A 268 2.95 3.12 -19.66
C ARG A 268 1.79 2.80 -18.72
N VAL A 269 0.83 3.72 -18.66
CA VAL A 269 -0.39 3.62 -17.86
C VAL A 269 -1.59 3.88 -18.75
N MET A 270 -2.59 2.99 -18.68
CA MET A 270 -3.89 3.16 -19.33
C MET A 270 -5.00 2.85 -18.34
N ALA A 271 -6.08 3.62 -18.36
CA ALA A 271 -7.18 3.43 -17.44
C ALA A 271 -8.56 3.60 -18.09
N THR A 272 -9.52 2.88 -17.53
CA THR A 272 -10.96 3.03 -17.84
C THR A 272 -11.77 2.82 -16.57
N GLY A 273 -13.02 3.27 -16.57
CA GLY A 273 -13.89 3.15 -15.40
C GLY A 273 -15.11 4.04 -15.51
N GLY A 274 -15.62 4.47 -14.38
CA GLY A 274 -16.70 5.43 -14.34
C GLY A 274 -17.54 5.33 -13.06
N LEU A 275 -18.51 6.24 -12.97
CA LEU A 275 -19.54 6.20 -11.95
C LEU A 275 -20.63 5.24 -12.46
N ARG A 276 -20.77 4.08 -11.82
CA ARG A 276 -21.64 2.98 -12.28
C ARG A 276 -22.81 2.70 -11.33
N PHE A 277 -22.63 2.98 -10.05
CA PHE A 277 -23.62 2.65 -9.03
C PHE A 277 -23.86 3.80 -8.02
N TRP A 278 -22.81 4.38 -7.41
CA TRP A 278 -22.91 5.33 -6.29
C TRP A 278 -23.15 6.78 -6.79
N ASN A 279 -24.38 7.10 -7.19
CA ASN A 279 -24.80 8.44 -7.65
C ASN A 279 -25.13 9.36 -6.45
N ASP A 280 -24.15 9.69 -5.61
CA ASP A 280 -24.27 10.42 -4.38
C ASP A 280 -23.64 11.83 -4.41
N GLY A 281 -23.39 12.35 -5.61
CA GLY A 281 -22.77 13.66 -5.82
C GLY A 281 -21.24 13.65 -5.81
N ARG A 282 -20.62 12.45 -5.80
CA ARG A 282 -19.16 12.30 -5.97
C ARG A 282 -18.72 12.67 -7.39
N ASP A 283 -17.47 13.13 -7.51
CA ASP A 283 -16.82 13.41 -8.79
C ASP A 283 -15.68 12.43 -9.13
N VAL A 284 -15.59 11.33 -8.35
CA VAL A 284 -14.65 10.22 -8.58
C VAL A 284 -15.39 8.95 -9.03
N PRO A 285 -14.79 8.12 -9.88
CA PRO A 285 -15.34 6.82 -10.24
C PRO A 285 -15.57 5.89 -9.05
N ASP A 286 -16.55 4.99 -9.17
CA ASP A 286 -16.79 3.88 -8.24
C ASP A 286 -16.38 2.51 -8.82
N VAL A 287 -16.05 2.48 -10.12
CA VAL A 287 -15.40 1.37 -10.81
C VAL A 287 -14.20 1.91 -11.57
N MET A 288 -13.03 1.29 -11.39
CA MET A 288 -11.79 1.66 -12.06
C MET A 288 -10.97 0.43 -12.42
N LEU A 289 -10.45 0.41 -13.64
CA LEU A 289 -9.47 -0.55 -14.14
C LEU A 289 -8.24 0.20 -14.63
N GLY A 290 -7.07 -0.34 -14.34
CA GLY A 290 -5.79 0.17 -14.83
C GLY A 290 -4.97 -0.94 -15.49
N LEU A 291 -4.27 -0.61 -16.58
CA LEU A 291 -3.34 -1.47 -17.30
C LEU A 291 -1.97 -0.78 -17.32
N TYR A 292 -0.91 -1.55 -17.05
CA TYR A 292 0.42 -1.01 -16.86
C TYR A 292 1.46 -1.91 -17.52
N ASP A 293 2.40 -1.33 -18.25
CA ASP A 293 3.54 -2.05 -18.82
C ASP A 293 4.79 -1.75 -17.98
N TYR A 294 5.40 -2.80 -17.47
CA TYR A 294 6.65 -2.74 -16.73
C TYR A 294 7.82 -3.17 -17.61
N PRO A 295 8.92 -2.40 -17.63
CA PRO A 295 10.11 -2.77 -18.39
C PRO A 295 10.86 -3.91 -17.70
N LYS A 296 11.74 -4.59 -18.43
CA LYS A 296 12.70 -5.53 -17.84
C LYS A 296 13.71 -4.75 -17.00
N THR A 297 14.01 -5.28 -15.81
CA THR A 297 15.05 -4.79 -14.89
C THR A 297 16.01 -5.92 -14.50
N ALA A 298 16.92 -5.66 -13.58
CA ALA A 298 17.77 -6.71 -12.99
C ALA A 298 16.96 -7.65 -12.07
N SER A 299 15.85 -7.14 -11.49
CA SER A 299 15.06 -7.85 -10.48
C SER A 299 13.89 -8.66 -11.05
N HIS A 300 13.41 -8.30 -12.25
CA HIS A 300 12.27 -8.96 -12.88
C HIS A 300 12.30 -8.82 -14.41
N PRO A 301 11.72 -9.77 -15.18
CA PRO A 301 11.48 -9.61 -16.61
C PRO A 301 10.48 -8.48 -16.91
N ALA A 302 10.29 -8.12 -18.17
CA ALA A 302 9.15 -7.27 -18.56
C ALA A 302 7.83 -8.01 -18.31
N PHE A 303 6.82 -7.30 -17.80
CA PHE A 303 5.49 -7.87 -17.55
C PHE A 303 4.39 -6.83 -17.75
N THR A 304 3.18 -7.31 -18.01
CA THR A 304 1.97 -6.47 -18.02
C THR A 304 1.20 -6.68 -16.73
N MET A 305 0.67 -5.58 -16.18
CA MET A 305 -0.12 -5.61 -14.95
C MET A 305 -1.53 -5.08 -15.19
N SER A 306 -2.51 -5.70 -14.53
CA SER A 306 -3.88 -5.20 -14.43
C SER A 306 -4.29 -4.98 -12.99
N LEU A 307 -4.88 -3.81 -12.72
CA LEU A 307 -5.51 -3.48 -11.44
C LEU A 307 -7.00 -3.23 -11.65
N ARG A 308 -7.83 -3.61 -10.66
CA ARG A 308 -9.25 -3.29 -10.68
C ARG A 308 -9.80 -3.04 -9.28
N VAL A 309 -10.76 -2.11 -9.22
CA VAL A 309 -11.60 -1.86 -8.04
C VAL A 309 -13.04 -1.71 -8.51
N ASN A 310 -13.96 -2.32 -7.77
CA ASN A 310 -15.39 -2.16 -7.94
C ASN A 310 -16.02 -1.97 -6.55
N PHE A 311 -16.77 -0.87 -6.36
CA PHE A 311 -17.43 -0.55 -5.08
C PHE A 311 -18.86 -1.10 -4.98
N ALA A 312 -19.32 -1.83 -5.98
CA ALA A 312 -20.64 -2.49 -6.00
C ALA A 312 -20.50 -3.91 -6.57
N ASP A 313 -19.51 -4.66 -6.09
CA ASP A 313 -19.26 -6.03 -6.55
C ASP A 313 -20.26 -7.00 -5.92
N GLY A 314 -21.24 -7.45 -6.73
CA GLY A 314 -22.27 -8.39 -6.29
C GLY A 314 -21.75 -9.77 -5.86
N SER A 315 -20.48 -10.10 -6.14
CA SER A 315 -19.83 -11.31 -5.65
C SER A 315 -19.28 -11.19 -4.21
N GLY A 316 -19.36 -9.99 -3.63
CA GLY A 316 -18.89 -9.71 -2.29
C GLY A 316 -17.54 -9.00 -2.22
N GLU A 317 -17.10 -8.68 -0.98
CA GLU A 317 -15.83 -8.04 -0.76
C GLU A 317 -14.68 -9.01 -0.97
N SER A 318 -13.66 -8.58 -1.72
CA SER A 318 -12.47 -9.39 -1.99
C SER A 318 -11.27 -8.51 -2.31
N GLN A 319 -10.09 -8.99 -1.96
CA GLN A 319 -8.83 -8.38 -2.37
C GLN A 319 -7.77 -9.44 -2.61
N GLY A 320 -6.84 -9.16 -3.50
CA GLY A 320 -5.76 -10.10 -3.76
C GLY A 320 -4.80 -9.66 -4.84
N PHE A 321 -3.75 -10.48 -4.97
CA PHE A 321 -2.71 -10.35 -5.99
C PHE A 321 -2.45 -11.72 -6.60
N ARG A 322 -2.13 -11.75 -7.89
CA ARG A 322 -1.62 -12.92 -8.59
C ARG A 322 -0.38 -12.52 -9.36
N PHE A 323 0.73 -13.14 -9.05
CA PHE A 323 1.99 -13.03 -9.80
C PHE A 323 2.09 -14.29 -10.66
N ILE A 324 1.93 -14.14 -11.95
CA ILE A 324 1.76 -15.24 -12.90
C ILE A 324 3.07 -15.41 -13.66
N GLY A 325 3.71 -16.54 -13.43
CA GLY A 325 4.89 -16.96 -14.15
C GLY A 325 4.61 -18.10 -15.12
N ASP A 326 5.62 -18.49 -15.87
CA ASP A 326 5.51 -19.57 -16.86
C ASP A 326 5.45 -20.97 -16.23
N SER A 327 5.82 -21.11 -14.97
CA SER A 327 5.90 -22.39 -14.24
C SER A 327 5.01 -22.44 -12.99
N GLY A 328 4.39 -21.31 -12.61
CA GLY A 328 3.52 -21.24 -11.44
C GLY A 328 2.88 -19.89 -11.23
N VAL A 329 2.05 -19.81 -10.19
CA VAL A 329 1.35 -18.60 -9.76
C VAL A 329 1.51 -18.44 -8.26
N LEU A 330 1.94 -17.25 -7.82
CA LEU A 330 1.83 -16.83 -6.44
C LEU A 330 0.57 -15.99 -6.26
N THR A 331 -0.29 -16.38 -5.33
CA THR A 331 -1.48 -15.63 -4.96
C THR A 331 -1.34 -15.10 -3.55
N ILE A 332 -1.49 -13.79 -3.35
CA ILE A 332 -1.64 -13.18 -2.02
C ILE A 332 -3.11 -12.82 -1.84
N GLY A 333 -3.74 -13.34 -0.79
CA GLY A 333 -5.15 -13.12 -0.48
C GLY A 333 -5.65 -14.12 0.54
N GLY A 334 -6.84 -13.87 1.11
CA GLY A 334 -7.42 -14.77 2.11
C GLY A 334 -6.43 -15.09 3.24
N PRO A 335 -6.05 -16.36 3.40
CA PRO A 335 -5.24 -16.79 4.55
C PRO A 335 -3.73 -16.48 4.42
N GLY A 336 -3.25 -15.89 3.33
CA GLY A 336 -1.81 -15.61 3.19
C GLY A 336 -1.28 -15.71 1.76
N VAL A 337 -0.22 -16.50 1.55
CA VAL A 337 0.39 -16.75 0.24
C VAL A 337 0.13 -18.18 -0.19
N THR A 338 -0.37 -18.35 -1.41
CA THR A 338 -0.53 -19.64 -2.06
C THR A 338 0.37 -19.72 -3.27
N LEU A 339 1.17 -20.79 -3.36
CA LEU A 339 1.95 -21.13 -4.53
C LEU A 339 1.29 -22.32 -5.24
N SER A 340 0.79 -22.07 -6.45
CA SER A 340 0.18 -23.08 -7.32
C SER A 340 1.07 -23.35 -8.52
N ARG A 341 1.33 -24.61 -8.84
CA ARG A 341 2.05 -25.04 -10.04
C ARG A 341 1.21 -25.98 -10.87
N LYS A 342 1.10 -25.70 -12.17
CA LYS A 342 0.43 -26.59 -13.13
C LYS A 342 1.39 -26.89 -14.26
N PRO A 343 1.67 -28.19 -14.52
CA PRO A 343 2.53 -28.55 -15.64
C PRO A 343 1.88 -28.14 -16.98
N ARG A 344 2.70 -27.67 -17.90
CA ARG A 344 2.24 -27.42 -19.27
C ARG A 344 1.99 -28.77 -19.97
N PRO A 345 0.92 -28.87 -20.76
CA PRO A 345 0.77 -29.97 -21.70
C PRO A 345 2.01 -30.04 -22.63
N LYS A 346 2.53 -31.23 -22.84
CA LYS A 346 3.73 -31.48 -23.65
C LYS A 346 3.41 -32.08 -25.02
N GLU A 347 2.14 -32.14 -25.40
CA GLU A 347 1.75 -32.65 -26.72
C GLU A 347 1.54 -31.50 -27.70
N PRO A 348 1.97 -31.62 -28.95
CA PRO A 348 1.68 -30.67 -30.01
C PRO A 348 0.20 -30.82 -30.36
N GLY A 349 -0.66 -29.99 -29.74
CA GLY A 349 -2.09 -30.26 -29.70
C GLY A 349 -2.83 -29.93 -30.97
N TYR A 350 -3.37 -28.72 -31.03
CA TYR A 350 -4.35 -28.27 -32.00
C TYR A 350 -3.90 -28.49 -33.47
N SER A 351 -4.76 -28.99 -34.31
CA SER A 351 -4.59 -29.27 -35.74
C SER A 351 -3.81 -30.52 -36.16
N ILE A 352 -3.13 -31.25 -35.27
CA ILE A 352 -2.35 -32.43 -35.65
C ILE A 352 -3.24 -33.52 -36.28
N ASP A 353 -4.47 -33.64 -35.81
CA ASP A 353 -5.50 -34.57 -36.30
C ASP A 353 -6.00 -34.23 -37.73
N THR A 354 -5.66 -33.06 -38.23
CA THR A 354 -5.99 -32.66 -39.61
C THR A 354 -4.97 -33.15 -40.64
N PHE A 355 -3.85 -33.74 -40.18
CA PHE A 355 -2.79 -34.28 -41.06
C PHE A 355 -2.99 -35.77 -41.29
N PRO A 356 -2.39 -36.34 -42.39
CA PRO A 356 -2.37 -37.79 -42.60
C PRO A 356 -1.73 -38.52 -41.40
N LEU A 357 -2.22 -39.69 -41.04
CA LEU A 357 -1.77 -40.47 -39.86
C LEU A 357 -0.24 -40.65 -39.80
N ALA A 358 0.39 -40.89 -40.92
CA ALA A 358 1.86 -41.04 -40.97
C ALA A 358 2.58 -39.77 -40.55
N LEU A 359 2.07 -38.58 -40.95
CA LEU A 359 2.64 -37.30 -40.55
C LEU A 359 2.36 -37.00 -39.08
N GLN A 360 1.15 -37.35 -38.57
CA GLN A 360 0.84 -37.21 -37.14
C GLN A 360 1.87 -38.02 -36.30
N GLN A 361 2.13 -39.25 -36.66
CA GLN A 361 3.10 -40.11 -35.96
C GLN A 361 4.51 -39.53 -36.00
N GLN A 362 4.95 -39.07 -37.16
CA GLN A 362 6.28 -38.45 -37.33
C GLN A 362 6.39 -37.20 -36.46
N ILE A 363 5.42 -36.28 -36.50
CA ILE A 363 5.42 -35.04 -35.72
C ILE A 363 5.48 -35.35 -34.21
N LEU A 364 4.69 -36.33 -33.74
CA LEU A 364 4.67 -36.71 -32.33
C LEU A 364 6.00 -37.33 -31.89
N GLU A 365 6.64 -38.16 -32.72
CA GLU A 365 7.92 -38.75 -32.42
C GLU A 365 9.05 -37.72 -32.37
N GLU A 366 9.11 -36.81 -33.37
CA GLU A 366 10.04 -35.68 -33.37
C GLU A 366 9.83 -34.76 -32.17
N TYR A 367 8.56 -34.45 -31.81
CA TYR A 367 8.24 -33.65 -30.66
C TYR A 367 8.70 -34.28 -29.34
N ARG A 368 8.44 -35.59 -29.12
CA ARG A 368 8.87 -36.33 -27.93
C ARG A 368 10.38 -36.44 -27.83
N THR A 369 11.08 -36.57 -28.98
CA THR A 369 12.53 -36.57 -29.03
C THR A 369 13.11 -35.22 -28.65
N LYS A 370 12.49 -34.14 -29.16
CA LYS A 370 12.93 -32.76 -28.88
C LYS A 370 12.57 -32.30 -27.47
N TYR A 371 11.43 -32.78 -26.96
CA TYR A 371 10.89 -32.42 -25.62
C TYR A 371 10.61 -33.70 -24.83
N PRO A 372 11.63 -34.42 -24.38
CA PRO A 372 11.43 -35.65 -23.63
C PRO A 372 10.65 -35.35 -22.36
N PRO A 373 9.79 -36.28 -21.90
CA PRO A 373 9.08 -36.15 -20.65
C PRO A 373 10.08 -35.89 -19.52
N GLN A 374 10.08 -34.69 -18.97
CA GLN A 374 10.81 -34.46 -17.73
C GLN A 374 10.04 -35.19 -16.63
N ASN A 375 10.77 -35.89 -15.75
CA ASN A 375 10.19 -36.40 -14.51
C ASN A 375 9.68 -35.19 -13.70
N SER A 376 8.47 -34.72 -14.03
CA SER A 376 7.84 -33.64 -13.32
C SER A 376 7.59 -34.16 -11.89
N VAL A 377 8.21 -33.51 -10.93
CA VAL A 377 7.75 -33.58 -9.54
C VAL A 377 6.33 -33.04 -9.58
N SER A 378 5.38 -33.93 -9.72
CA SER A 378 3.97 -33.56 -9.73
C SER A 378 3.49 -33.33 -8.29
N SER A 379 3.87 -32.19 -7.72
CA SER A 379 3.06 -31.65 -6.64
C SER A 379 1.92 -30.88 -7.33
N THR A 380 0.79 -31.51 -7.46
CA THR A 380 -0.45 -30.89 -7.93
C THR A 380 -1.18 -30.16 -6.80
N SER A 381 -0.68 -30.24 -5.57
CA SER A 381 -1.27 -29.56 -4.41
C SER A 381 -0.67 -28.17 -4.23
N ASP A 382 -1.53 -27.20 -3.96
CA ASP A 382 -1.12 -25.85 -3.62
C ASP A 382 -0.34 -25.82 -2.30
N GLU A 383 0.75 -25.05 -2.27
CA GLU A 383 1.49 -24.78 -1.03
C GLU A 383 0.95 -23.48 -0.42
N VAL A 384 0.47 -23.53 0.82
CA VAL A 384 -0.14 -22.40 1.51
C VAL A 384 0.70 -21.97 2.70
N TYR A 385 1.00 -20.68 2.77
CA TYR A 385 1.74 -20.02 3.86
C TYR A 385 0.84 -19.01 4.54
N SER A 386 0.41 -19.29 5.77
CA SER A 386 -0.46 -18.42 6.56
C SER A 386 0.32 -17.70 7.66
N PRO A 387 0.01 -16.44 7.96
CA PRO A 387 0.57 -15.77 9.12
C PRO A 387 0.05 -16.40 10.42
N PRO A 388 0.74 -16.21 11.56
CA PRO A 388 0.22 -16.59 12.87
C PRO A 388 -1.13 -15.95 13.17
N SER A 389 -1.94 -16.61 14.01
CA SER A 389 -3.21 -16.03 14.48
C SER A 389 -2.95 -14.73 15.25
N GLY A 390 -3.76 -13.71 15.00
CA GLY A 390 -3.61 -12.38 15.63
C GLY A 390 -2.50 -11.52 15.03
N TYR A 391 -1.86 -11.94 13.95
CA TYR A 391 -0.85 -11.13 13.25
C TYR A 391 -1.42 -9.79 12.75
N SER A 392 -0.65 -8.72 12.88
CA SER A 392 -0.99 -7.38 12.41
C SER A 392 0.20 -6.72 11.70
N ASP A 393 0.11 -6.56 10.39
CA ASP A 393 1.08 -5.83 9.58
C ASP A 393 1.10 -4.32 9.91
N GLN A 394 -0.03 -3.77 10.33
CA GLN A 394 -0.10 -2.38 10.80
C GLN A 394 0.74 -2.17 12.07
N TYR A 395 0.69 -3.10 13.03
CA TYR A 395 1.54 -3.04 14.21
C TYR A 395 3.02 -3.12 13.85
N ASP A 396 3.42 -4.09 13.02
CA ASP A 396 4.80 -4.24 12.55
C ASP A 396 5.31 -3.01 11.80
N HIS A 397 4.43 -2.35 11.07
CA HIS A 397 4.75 -1.12 10.36
C HIS A 397 5.09 0.03 11.32
N PHE A 398 4.35 0.16 12.42
CA PHE A 398 4.70 1.13 13.48
C PHE A 398 5.92 0.73 14.29
N VAL A 399 6.16 -0.56 14.54
CA VAL A 399 7.42 -1.04 15.11
C VAL A 399 8.60 -0.63 14.24
N THR A 400 8.49 -0.79 12.92
CA THR A 400 9.51 -0.35 11.95
C THR A 400 9.75 1.15 12.03
N PHE A 401 8.70 1.97 12.01
CA PHE A 401 8.80 3.43 12.13
C PHE A 401 9.47 3.86 13.42
N VAL A 402 8.98 3.38 14.56
CA VAL A 402 9.52 3.75 15.89
C VAL A 402 10.98 3.34 16.03
N ASN A 403 11.35 2.16 15.57
CA ASN A 403 12.75 1.70 15.57
C ASN A 403 13.62 2.56 14.65
N ALA A 404 13.13 2.95 13.48
CA ALA A 404 13.85 3.86 12.59
C ALA A 404 14.07 5.24 13.23
N VAL A 405 13.05 5.78 13.92
CA VAL A 405 13.18 7.04 14.67
C VAL A 405 14.25 6.93 15.76
N ARG A 406 14.32 5.80 16.48
CA ARG A 406 15.32 5.57 17.55
C ARG A 406 16.73 5.38 17.00
N SER A 407 16.88 4.54 15.98
CA SER A 407 18.18 4.10 15.47
C SER A 407 18.72 4.97 14.33
N ARG A 408 17.88 5.85 13.78
CA ARG A 408 18.16 6.65 12.57
C ARG A 408 18.42 5.78 11.32
N THR A 409 17.94 4.53 11.32
CA THR A 409 18.05 3.65 10.15
C THR A 409 16.94 3.95 9.14
N PRO A 410 17.21 3.87 7.83
CA PRO A 410 16.18 4.05 6.80
C PRO A 410 15.06 3.01 6.91
N VAL A 411 13.85 3.40 6.52
CA VAL A 411 12.69 2.52 6.34
C VAL A 411 12.59 2.08 4.88
N ILE A 412 11.90 0.97 4.59
CA ILE A 412 11.70 0.49 3.21
C ILE A 412 10.75 1.44 2.48
N GLU A 413 9.62 1.80 3.09
CA GLU A 413 8.63 2.71 2.49
C GLU A 413 8.94 4.16 2.86
N ASP A 414 10.13 4.61 2.46
CA ASP A 414 10.57 5.99 2.56
C ASP A 414 9.86 6.90 1.55
N ALA A 415 10.23 8.18 1.51
CA ALA A 415 9.64 9.14 0.59
C ALA A 415 9.80 8.74 -0.89
N THR A 416 10.93 8.13 -1.27
CA THR A 416 11.18 7.69 -2.64
C THR A 416 10.30 6.50 -3.02
N PHE A 417 10.24 5.49 -2.16
CA PHE A 417 9.37 4.33 -2.38
C PHE A 417 7.90 4.74 -2.37
N GLY A 418 7.49 5.57 -1.40
CA GLY A 418 6.12 6.08 -1.31
C GLY A 418 5.70 6.87 -2.55
N PHE A 419 6.60 7.69 -3.12
CA PHE A 419 6.32 8.39 -4.38
C PHE A 419 6.26 7.43 -5.58
N ARG A 420 7.15 6.43 -5.66
CA ARG A 420 7.09 5.39 -6.70
C ARG A 420 5.80 4.56 -6.65
N ALA A 421 5.20 4.39 -5.48
CA ALA A 421 3.90 3.74 -5.36
C ALA A 421 2.73 4.69 -5.68
N ALA A 422 2.81 5.95 -5.26
CA ALA A 422 1.76 6.94 -5.48
C ALA A 422 1.69 7.41 -6.94
N ALA A 423 2.83 7.65 -7.60
CA ALA A 423 2.85 8.21 -8.96
C ALA A 423 2.05 7.39 -9.98
N PRO A 424 2.26 6.07 -10.17
CA PRO A 424 1.47 5.30 -11.13
C PRO A 424 -0.02 5.20 -10.74
N ALA A 425 -0.35 5.26 -9.44
CA ALA A 425 -1.73 5.36 -9.00
C ALA A 425 -2.35 6.70 -9.45
N LEU A 426 -1.66 7.82 -9.28
CA LEU A 426 -2.14 9.13 -9.71
C LEU A 426 -2.19 9.25 -11.24
N LEU A 427 -1.22 8.69 -11.97
CA LEU A 427 -1.26 8.61 -13.43
C LEU A 427 -2.46 7.82 -13.97
N THR A 428 -3.02 6.90 -13.16
CA THR A 428 -4.26 6.22 -13.51
C THR A 428 -5.43 7.20 -13.57
N ASN A 429 -5.49 8.19 -12.65
CA ASN A 429 -6.45 9.28 -12.74
C ASN A 429 -6.23 10.12 -13.99
N ASP A 430 -4.98 10.52 -14.26
CA ASP A 430 -4.65 11.31 -15.45
C ASP A 430 -5.09 10.58 -16.72
N SER A 431 -4.73 9.30 -16.88
CA SER A 431 -5.14 8.47 -18.00
C SER A 431 -6.66 8.40 -18.17
N TYR A 432 -7.39 8.21 -17.06
CA TYR A 432 -8.85 8.12 -17.08
C TYR A 432 -9.50 9.46 -17.50
N PHE A 433 -9.10 10.57 -16.90
CA PHE A 433 -9.71 11.88 -17.16
C PHE A 433 -9.27 12.46 -18.50
N GLU A 434 -8.04 12.25 -18.93
CA GLU A 434 -7.53 12.65 -20.24
C GLU A 434 -7.97 11.71 -21.36
N ARG A 435 -8.46 10.52 -21.03
CA ARG A 435 -8.82 9.43 -21.98
C ARG A 435 -7.66 9.04 -22.89
N ALA A 436 -6.47 8.99 -22.35
CA ALA A 436 -5.23 8.76 -23.07
C ALA A 436 -4.30 7.80 -22.33
N ALA A 437 -3.44 7.11 -23.07
CA ALA A 437 -2.31 6.42 -22.47
C ALA A 437 -1.27 7.43 -22.01
N ILE A 438 -0.71 7.21 -20.82
CA ILE A 438 0.32 8.06 -20.24
C ILE A 438 1.67 7.36 -20.29
N THR A 439 2.68 8.03 -20.83
CA THR A 439 4.08 7.56 -20.82
C THR A 439 4.79 8.11 -19.59
N TRP A 440 5.49 7.24 -18.87
CA TRP A 440 6.16 7.55 -17.62
C TRP A 440 7.62 7.10 -17.64
N ASP A 441 8.50 7.92 -17.06
CA ASP A 441 9.88 7.59 -16.75
C ASP A 441 9.96 7.15 -15.28
N PRO A 442 10.03 5.84 -14.97
CA PRO A 442 10.03 5.36 -13.59
C PRO A 442 11.35 5.65 -12.85
N GLU A 443 12.46 5.82 -13.57
CA GLU A 443 13.75 6.20 -12.97
C GLU A 443 13.73 7.66 -12.54
N GLY A 444 13.35 8.57 -13.45
CA GLY A 444 13.26 9.98 -13.18
C GLY A 444 11.98 10.40 -12.46
N MET A 445 11.06 9.48 -12.22
CA MET A 445 9.75 9.70 -11.58
C MET A 445 9.01 10.91 -12.19
N ARG A 446 8.88 10.92 -13.52
CA ARG A 446 8.27 12.02 -14.27
C ARG A 446 7.48 11.55 -15.48
N ARG A 447 6.43 12.32 -15.82
CA ARG A 447 5.67 12.10 -17.05
C ARG A 447 6.51 12.50 -18.27
N ILE A 448 6.54 11.63 -19.28
CA ILE A 448 7.12 11.93 -20.59
C ILE A 448 5.98 12.53 -21.46
N ARG A 449 6.16 13.75 -21.92
CA ARG A 449 5.26 14.34 -22.91
C ARG A 449 5.67 13.84 -24.29
N THR A 450 4.79 13.10 -24.94
CA THR A 450 4.93 12.64 -26.33
C THR A 450 4.31 13.66 -27.28
#